data_b0dcb5c8e91b160cda44f962783ca617
#
_entry.id   b0dcb5c8e91b160cda44f962783ca617
#
_cell.length_a   1.000
_cell.length_b   1.000
_cell.length_c   1.000
_cell.angle_alpha   90.00
_cell.angle_beta   90.00
_cell.angle_gamma   90.00
#
_symmetry.space_group_name_H-M   'P 1'
#
loop_
_entity.id
_entity.type
_entity.pdbx_description
1 polymer ?
#
loop_
_entity_poly.entity_id
_entity_poly.type
_entity_poly.pdbx_seq_one_letter_code
_entity_poly.pdbx_strand_id
1 'polypeptide(L)'
;IFVGVNLIINKEINSLYLIGYLLAAMKIKDSLDASKEGLMEIFYLSPKIERLKEIQNQDLQEGDDYSLKKFDIDLKDVEFAYNKDAKVLNGVSFKAKQGEVTALVGASGCGKTTILKLISRLYDYDKGQILIDGKDIKEISTESLFDKVSIVFQDVVLFNQSIMENIRIGKQDASDEEVKRAAKLANCTDFIEKMDKGFDTVIGENGAELSGGERQRLSIARAFLKDAPILILDEITASLDVNNEKKIQESLNNLVKDKTVVIISHRMKSIENADKIVVLQNGRVESEGKHEELLQKSKIYKNLIEKTKMAEEFIY
;
A
#
# COMPACT_ATOMS: atom_id res chain seq x y z
N ILE A 1 10.76 -64.66 -12.75
CA ILE A 1 10.32 -65.86 -11.95
C ILE A 1 10.14 -67.08 -12.88
N PHE A 2 9.32 -66.95 -13.94
CA PHE A 2 9.01 -68.08 -14.84
C PHE A 2 10.26 -68.77 -15.45
N VAL A 3 11.19 -67.96 -15.94
CA VAL A 3 12.49 -68.50 -16.48
C VAL A 3 13.31 -69.14 -15.42
N GLY A 4 13.37 -68.56 -14.22
CA GLY A 4 14.16 -69.13 -13.10
C GLY A 4 13.61 -70.48 -12.59
N VAL A 5 12.30 -70.67 -12.56
CA VAL A 5 11.65 -71.94 -12.21
C VAL A 5 11.95 -72.97 -13.25
N ASN A 6 11.95 -72.66 -14.54
CA ASN A 6 12.28 -73.56 -15.62
C ASN A 6 13.75 -74.03 -15.57
N LEU A 7 14.69 -73.17 -15.22
CA LEU A 7 16.10 -73.49 -15.02
C LEU A 7 16.33 -74.39 -13.80
N ILE A 8 15.52 -74.28 -12.74
CA ILE A 8 15.56 -75.20 -11.60
C ILE A 8 15.06 -76.56 -12.00
N ILE A 9 13.94 -76.67 -12.73
CA ILE A 9 13.39 -77.94 -13.21
C ILE A 9 14.41 -78.67 -14.08
N ASN A 10 15.10 -77.93 -14.94
CA ASN A 10 16.14 -78.47 -15.80
C ASN A 10 17.46 -78.76 -15.06
N LYS A 11 17.56 -78.56 -13.73
CA LYS A 11 18.75 -78.69 -12.89
C LYS A 11 19.95 -77.83 -13.31
N GLU A 12 19.70 -76.74 -14.02
CA GLU A 12 20.73 -75.76 -14.47
C GLU A 12 21.16 -74.80 -13.37
N ILE A 13 20.23 -74.48 -12.43
CA ILE A 13 20.52 -73.62 -11.29
C ILE A 13 19.92 -74.21 -10.00
N ASN A 14 20.55 -73.97 -8.83
CA ASN A 14 20.01 -74.27 -7.54
C ASN A 14 18.99 -73.24 -7.06
N SER A 15 17.96 -73.65 -6.32
CA SER A 15 16.96 -72.80 -5.72
C SER A 15 17.55 -71.61 -4.92
N LEU A 16 18.70 -71.85 -4.25
CA LEU A 16 19.43 -70.87 -3.50
C LEU A 16 19.95 -69.73 -4.39
N TYR A 17 20.42 -70.05 -5.62
CA TYR A 17 20.84 -69.02 -6.59
C TYR A 17 19.67 -68.18 -7.12
N LEU A 18 18.50 -68.82 -7.32
CA LEU A 18 17.30 -68.05 -7.74
C LEU A 18 16.86 -67.06 -6.68
N ILE A 19 16.88 -67.49 -5.40
CA ILE A 19 16.56 -66.59 -4.27
C ILE A 19 17.56 -65.42 -4.22
N GLY A 20 18.86 -65.70 -4.35
CA GLY A 20 19.90 -64.66 -4.39
C GLY A 20 19.70 -63.67 -5.52
N TYR A 21 19.34 -64.15 -6.73
CA TYR A 21 19.02 -63.28 -7.86
C TYR A 21 17.80 -62.38 -7.61
N LEU A 22 16.75 -62.95 -7.01
CA LEU A 22 15.55 -62.18 -6.68
C LEU A 22 15.86 -61.10 -5.63
N LEU A 23 16.60 -61.43 -4.59
CA LEU A 23 17.03 -60.47 -3.58
C LEU A 23 17.91 -59.36 -4.17
N ALA A 24 18.85 -59.70 -5.06
CA ALA A 24 19.69 -58.74 -5.74
C ALA A 24 18.86 -57.82 -6.66
N ALA A 25 17.91 -58.37 -7.41
CA ALA A 25 17.00 -57.57 -8.27
C ALA A 25 16.12 -56.65 -7.45
N MET A 26 15.61 -57.08 -6.29
CA MET A 26 14.84 -56.20 -5.38
C MET A 26 15.73 -55.08 -4.84
N LYS A 27 16.96 -55.39 -4.44
CA LYS A 27 17.91 -54.37 -3.94
C LYS A 27 18.25 -53.31 -5.00
N ILE A 28 18.46 -53.73 -6.25
CA ILE A 28 18.69 -52.82 -7.38
C ILE A 28 17.47 -51.92 -7.62
N LYS A 29 16.26 -52.52 -7.62
CA LYS A 29 15.02 -51.79 -7.76
C LYS A 29 14.87 -50.73 -6.68
N ASP A 30 15.05 -51.07 -5.40
CA ASP A 30 14.93 -50.14 -4.27
C ASP A 30 15.93 -48.98 -4.40
N SER A 31 17.17 -49.27 -4.84
CA SER A 31 18.19 -48.25 -5.08
C SER A 31 17.81 -47.30 -6.24
N LEU A 32 17.20 -47.82 -7.29
CA LEU A 32 16.71 -47.04 -8.42
C LEU A 32 15.50 -46.16 -8.01
N ASP A 33 14.57 -46.70 -7.23
CA ASP A 33 13.41 -45.95 -6.73
C ASP A 33 13.87 -44.82 -5.79
N ALA A 34 14.81 -45.07 -4.88
CA ALA A 34 15.40 -44.04 -4.02
C ALA A 34 16.13 -42.94 -4.82
N SER A 35 16.86 -43.32 -5.88
CA SER A 35 17.52 -42.35 -6.76
C SER A 35 16.51 -41.51 -7.53
N LYS A 36 15.40 -42.10 -7.98
CA LYS A 36 14.31 -41.41 -8.64
C LYS A 36 13.61 -40.41 -7.71
N GLU A 37 13.35 -40.78 -6.46
CA GLU A 37 12.78 -39.89 -5.44
C GLU A 37 13.72 -38.71 -5.17
N GLY A 38 15.01 -38.91 -5.02
CA GLY A 38 16.01 -37.87 -4.85
C GLY A 38 16.06 -36.90 -6.03
N LEU A 39 15.96 -37.39 -7.26
CA LEU A 39 15.85 -36.51 -8.45
C LEU A 39 14.57 -35.70 -8.46
N MET A 40 13.44 -36.30 -8.10
CA MET A 40 12.17 -35.61 -7.98
C MET A 40 12.21 -34.46 -6.95
N GLU A 41 12.86 -34.67 -5.80
CA GLU A 41 13.07 -33.64 -4.81
C GLU A 41 13.86 -32.44 -5.37
N ILE A 42 14.94 -32.72 -6.11
CA ILE A 42 15.75 -31.67 -6.77
C ILE A 42 14.89 -30.87 -7.74
N PHE A 43 14.08 -31.51 -8.57
CA PHE A 43 13.16 -30.81 -9.48
C PHE A 43 12.11 -29.99 -8.75
N TYR A 44 11.66 -30.43 -7.57
CA TYR A 44 10.68 -29.72 -6.75
C TYR A 44 11.27 -28.50 -6.02
N LEU A 45 12.57 -28.55 -5.70
CA LEU A 45 13.30 -27.48 -5.03
C LEU A 45 13.76 -26.39 -5.99
N SER A 46 14.05 -26.74 -7.25
CA SER A 46 14.59 -25.81 -8.25
C SER A 46 13.73 -24.53 -8.40
N PRO A 47 12.39 -24.57 -8.60
CA PRO A 47 11.57 -23.37 -8.73
C PRO A 47 11.55 -22.52 -7.44
N LYS A 48 11.66 -23.17 -6.27
CA LYS A 48 11.70 -22.46 -4.99
C LYS A 48 13.02 -21.71 -4.81
N ILE A 49 14.12 -22.32 -5.23
CA ILE A 49 15.45 -21.68 -5.22
C ILE A 49 15.50 -20.51 -6.20
N GLU A 50 14.93 -20.66 -7.40
CA GLU A 50 14.82 -19.55 -8.36
C GLU A 50 14.03 -18.37 -7.77
N ARG A 51 12.91 -18.65 -7.13
CA ARG A 51 12.11 -17.61 -6.50
C ARG A 51 12.84 -16.93 -5.31
N LEU A 52 13.62 -17.66 -4.54
CA LEU A 52 14.48 -17.06 -3.51
C LEU A 52 15.57 -16.18 -4.12
N LYS A 53 16.18 -16.60 -5.24
CA LYS A 53 17.16 -15.78 -5.96
C LYS A 53 16.52 -14.52 -6.55
N GLU A 54 15.31 -14.59 -7.09
CA GLU A 54 14.55 -13.41 -7.54
C GLU A 54 14.35 -12.42 -6.41
N ILE A 55 13.96 -12.88 -5.21
CA ILE A 55 13.78 -12.02 -4.04
C ILE A 55 15.12 -11.42 -3.58
N GLN A 56 16.20 -12.21 -3.56
CA GLN A 56 17.53 -11.74 -3.16
C GLN A 56 18.14 -10.73 -4.16
N ASN A 57 17.79 -10.85 -5.44
CA ASN A 57 18.29 -9.98 -6.49
C ASN A 57 17.36 -8.78 -6.77
N GLN A 58 16.32 -8.57 -5.96
CA GLN A 58 15.53 -7.35 -6.08
C GLN A 58 16.37 -6.15 -5.62
N ASP A 59 16.34 -5.10 -6.42
CA ASP A 59 16.97 -3.83 -6.05
C ASP A 59 16.30 -3.30 -4.78
N LEU A 60 17.07 -3.18 -3.72
CA LEU A 60 16.61 -2.55 -2.49
C LEU A 60 16.61 -1.04 -2.65
N GLN A 61 15.62 -0.40 -2.08
CA GLN A 61 15.61 1.07 -2.02
C GLN A 61 16.70 1.51 -1.03
N GLU A 62 17.80 2.02 -1.58
CA GLU A 62 18.91 2.56 -0.81
C GLU A 62 18.67 4.03 -0.49
N GLY A 63 19.41 4.59 0.44
CA GLY A 63 19.40 6.00 0.81
C GLY A 63 20.06 6.20 2.17
N ASP A 64 20.56 7.41 2.40
CA ASP A 64 21.21 7.79 3.65
C ASP A 64 20.17 8.32 4.66
N ASP A 65 20.48 8.19 5.94
CA ASP A 65 19.70 8.82 6.99
C ASP A 65 19.80 10.33 6.86
N TYR A 66 18.64 10.98 6.78
CA TYR A 66 18.56 12.42 6.59
C TYR A 66 17.50 13.05 7.47
N SER A 67 17.87 14.09 8.22
CA SER A 67 16.94 14.84 9.04
C SER A 67 16.29 15.97 8.23
N LEU A 68 15.08 15.72 7.73
CA LEU A 68 14.29 16.70 6.97
C LEU A 68 13.90 17.88 7.86
N LYS A 69 14.13 19.11 7.37
CA LYS A 69 13.82 20.38 8.06
C LYS A 69 12.71 21.17 7.37
N LYS A 70 12.56 21.00 6.06
CA LYS A 70 11.50 21.59 5.25
C LYS A 70 10.71 20.47 4.60
N PHE A 71 9.42 20.70 4.43
CA PHE A 71 8.47 19.67 4.01
C PHE A 71 7.73 20.05 2.72
N ASP A 72 8.28 21.00 1.94
CA ASP A 72 7.83 21.21 0.55
C ASP A 72 8.13 19.95 -0.26
N ILE A 73 7.20 19.56 -1.12
CA ILE A 73 7.37 18.45 -2.06
C ILE A 73 7.43 19.04 -3.47
N ASP A 74 8.52 18.82 -4.19
CA ASP A 74 8.73 19.37 -5.54
C ASP A 74 8.97 18.24 -6.53
N LEU A 75 8.01 18.02 -7.44
CA LEU A 75 8.11 17.05 -8.54
C LEU A 75 8.62 17.77 -9.78
N LYS A 76 9.65 17.22 -10.43
CA LYS A 76 10.28 17.76 -11.64
C LYS A 76 10.38 16.69 -12.72
N ASP A 77 9.60 16.84 -13.77
CA ASP A 77 9.58 15.99 -14.98
C ASP A 77 9.52 14.48 -14.65
N VAL A 78 8.68 14.10 -13.69
CA VAL A 78 8.58 12.74 -13.19
C VAL A 78 7.90 11.84 -14.22
N GLU A 79 8.61 10.80 -14.67
CA GLU A 79 8.09 9.71 -15.49
C GLU A 79 8.05 8.42 -14.71
N PHE A 80 7.00 7.62 -14.91
CA PHE A 80 6.86 6.32 -14.27
C PHE A 80 5.98 5.35 -15.04
N ALA A 81 6.36 4.08 -15.00
CA ALA A 81 5.58 2.96 -15.51
C ALA A 81 5.64 1.78 -14.52
N TYR A 82 4.51 1.12 -14.23
CA TYR A 82 4.51 -0.13 -13.44
C TYR A 82 5.13 -1.30 -14.21
N ASN A 83 4.98 -1.30 -15.54
CA ASN A 83 5.55 -2.27 -16.46
C ASN A 83 6.16 -1.52 -17.64
N LYS A 84 7.18 -2.07 -18.26
CA LYS A 84 7.94 -1.43 -19.37
C LYS A 84 7.08 -0.97 -20.55
N ASP A 85 5.85 -1.49 -20.70
CA ASP A 85 5.02 -1.28 -21.89
C ASP A 85 4.01 -0.13 -21.77
N ALA A 86 3.73 0.40 -20.58
CA ALA A 86 2.72 1.45 -20.40
C ALA A 86 3.14 2.50 -19.38
N LYS A 87 3.55 3.68 -19.86
CA LYS A 87 3.82 4.82 -18.99
C LYS A 87 2.53 5.33 -18.36
N VAL A 88 2.56 5.50 -17.04
CA VAL A 88 1.46 6.07 -16.25
C VAL A 88 1.68 7.56 -16.02
N LEU A 89 2.92 7.99 -15.77
CA LEU A 89 3.29 9.39 -15.65
C LEU A 89 4.27 9.77 -16.75
N ASN A 90 4.04 10.92 -17.37
CA ASN A 90 4.72 11.39 -18.57
C ASN A 90 5.28 12.81 -18.39
N GLY A 91 6.20 13.02 -17.43
CA GLY A 91 6.80 14.33 -17.15
C GLY A 91 5.88 15.19 -16.26
N VAL A 92 5.52 14.67 -15.09
CA VAL A 92 4.72 15.39 -14.10
C VAL A 92 5.60 16.36 -13.32
N SER A 93 5.21 17.64 -13.30
CA SER A 93 5.91 18.69 -12.54
C SER A 93 4.90 19.54 -11.80
N PHE A 94 5.01 19.63 -10.47
CA PHE A 94 4.29 20.55 -9.60
C PHE A 94 4.96 20.64 -8.24
N LYS A 95 4.60 21.65 -7.45
CA LYS A 95 5.10 21.81 -6.08
C LYS A 95 3.94 21.84 -5.09
N ALA A 96 4.00 20.98 -4.04
CA ALA A 96 3.14 21.08 -2.87
C ALA A 96 3.93 21.81 -1.77
N LYS A 97 3.43 22.94 -1.30
CA LYS A 97 4.14 23.77 -0.31
C LYS A 97 3.81 23.35 1.11
N GLN A 98 4.77 23.55 1.98
CA GLN A 98 4.60 23.34 3.41
C GLN A 98 3.48 24.23 3.97
N GLY A 99 2.59 23.63 4.77
CA GLY A 99 1.45 24.32 5.36
C GLY A 99 0.26 24.53 4.41
N GLU A 100 0.32 24.01 3.16
CA GLU A 100 -0.74 24.10 2.17
C GLU A 100 -1.35 22.73 1.86
N VAL A 101 -2.62 22.71 1.50
CA VAL A 101 -3.34 21.55 0.98
C VAL A 101 -3.31 21.59 -0.55
N THR A 102 -2.64 20.60 -1.16
CA THR A 102 -2.59 20.41 -2.62
C THR A 102 -3.53 19.27 -3.02
N ALA A 103 -4.60 19.57 -3.77
CA ALA A 103 -5.54 18.58 -4.28
C ALA A 103 -5.14 18.07 -5.68
N LEU A 104 -5.06 16.77 -5.86
CA LEU A 104 -4.87 16.13 -7.16
C LEU A 104 -6.24 15.74 -7.72
N VAL A 105 -6.61 16.27 -8.88
CA VAL A 105 -7.87 15.99 -9.55
C VAL A 105 -7.67 15.52 -10.98
N GLY A 106 -8.60 14.72 -11.49
CA GLY A 106 -8.52 14.17 -12.84
C GLY A 106 -9.33 12.90 -12.99
N ALA A 107 -9.51 12.43 -14.21
CA ALA A 107 -10.23 11.19 -14.51
C ALA A 107 -9.60 9.96 -13.82
N SER A 108 -10.37 8.89 -13.66
CA SER A 108 -9.82 7.61 -13.16
C SER A 108 -8.70 7.14 -14.10
N GLY A 109 -7.63 6.59 -13.51
CA GLY A 109 -6.46 6.11 -14.27
C GLY A 109 -5.50 7.19 -14.79
N CYS A 110 -5.70 8.49 -14.49
CA CYS A 110 -4.79 9.55 -14.94
C CYS A 110 -3.46 9.66 -14.16
N GLY A 111 -3.24 8.82 -13.13
CA GLY A 111 -1.98 8.74 -12.38
C GLY A 111 -1.99 9.35 -10.97
N LYS A 112 -3.14 9.80 -10.43
CA LYS A 112 -3.22 10.42 -9.08
C LYS A 112 -2.65 9.54 -7.96
N THR A 113 -3.18 8.34 -7.80
CA THR A 113 -2.70 7.38 -6.78
C THR A 113 -1.23 6.97 -7.02
N THR A 114 -0.80 6.94 -8.28
CA THR A 114 0.62 6.69 -8.62
C THR A 114 1.51 7.81 -8.09
N ILE A 115 1.12 9.07 -8.23
CA ILE A 115 1.87 10.21 -7.65
C ILE A 115 1.99 10.06 -6.13
N LEU A 116 0.91 9.71 -5.42
CA LEU A 116 0.98 9.50 -3.96
C LEU A 116 1.94 8.38 -3.59
N LYS A 117 1.91 7.26 -4.34
CA LYS A 117 2.83 6.13 -4.13
C LYS A 117 4.30 6.51 -4.38
N LEU A 118 4.57 7.37 -5.35
CA LEU A 118 5.92 7.86 -5.61
C LEU A 118 6.40 8.86 -4.55
N ILE A 119 5.55 9.80 -4.13
CA ILE A 119 5.90 10.76 -3.06
C ILE A 119 6.20 10.02 -1.75
N SER A 120 5.45 8.95 -1.47
CA SER A 120 5.70 8.10 -0.29
C SER A 120 6.79 7.07 -0.49
N ARG A 121 7.44 7.07 -1.66
CA ARG A 121 8.49 6.10 -2.02
C ARG A 121 8.08 4.63 -1.82
N LEU A 122 6.80 4.32 -2.06
CA LEU A 122 6.35 2.92 -2.21
C LEU A 122 6.83 2.33 -3.54
N TYR A 123 7.16 3.19 -4.50
CA TYR A 123 7.82 2.89 -5.78
C TYR A 123 8.85 3.98 -6.07
N ASP A 124 9.91 3.64 -6.78
CA ASP A 124 10.84 4.62 -7.34
C ASP A 124 10.42 5.00 -8.76
N TYR A 125 10.52 6.28 -9.10
CA TYR A 125 10.21 6.79 -10.45
C TYR A 125 11.35 6.46 -11.43
N ASP A 126 11.01 6.41 -12.75
CA ASP A 126 11.98 6.06 -13.78
C ASP A 126 12.88 7.24 -14.15
N LYS A 127 12.28 8.45 -14.33
CA LYS A 127 12.98 9.69 -14.69
C LYS A 127 12.42 10.88 -13.94
N GLY A 128 13.19 11.96 -13.93
CA GLY A 128 12.88 13.19 -13.22
C GLY A 128 13.41 13.18 -11.80
N GLN A 129 12.80 13.96 -10.92
CA GLN A 129 13.16 14.08 -9.51
C GLN A 129 11.92 14.35 -8.65
N ILE A 130 11.92 13.82 -7.43
CA ILE A 130 10.98 14.21 -6.38
C ILE A 130 11.83 14.68 -5.21
N LEU A 131 11.73 15.96 -4.87
CA LEU A 131 12.56 16.59 -3.86
C LEU A 131 11.73 16.91 -2.61
N ILE A 132 12.30 16.62 -1.44
CA ILE A 132 11.82 17.10 -0.14
C ILE A 132 13.02 17.73 0.57
N ASP A 133 12.84 18.96 1.09
CA ASP A 133 13.94 19.77 1.65
C ASP A 133 15.09 19.99 0.64
N GLY A 134 14.78 20.00 -0.66
CA GLY A 134 15.76 20.15 -1.73
C GLY A 134 16.59 18.90 -2.04
N LYS A 135 16.40 17.79 -1.31
CA LYS A 135 17.07 16.51 -1.50
C LYS A 135 16.14 15.53 -2.23
N ASP A 136 16.68 14.75 -3.16
CA ASP A 136 15.92 13.72 -3.86
C ASP A 136 15.51 12.61 -2.90
N ILE A 137 14.24 12.19 -2.95
CA ILE A 137 13.72 11.14 -2.05
C ILE A 137 14.41 9.80 -2.24
N LYS A 138 15.02 9.53 -3.39
CA LYS A 138 15.82 8.31 -3.63
C LYS A 138 17.12 8.28 -2.82
N GLU A 139 17.62 9.45 -2.44
CA GLU A 139 18.86 9.58 -1.63
C GLU A 139 18.57 9.55 -0.12
N ILE A 140 17.28 9.58 0.30
CA ILE A 140 16.87 9.57 1.70
C ILE A 140 16.50 8.14 2.08
N SER A 141 16.97 7.62 3.22
CA SER A 141 16.53 6.30 3.68
C SER A 141 15.00 6.23 3.84
N THR A 142 14.41 5.07 3.54
CA THR A 142 12.96 4.88 3.68
C THR A 142 12.49 5.13 5.11
N GLU A 143 13.31 4.80 6.10
CA GLU A 143 13.03 5.04 7.52
C GLU A 143 12.95 6.53 7.82
N SER A 144 13.95 7.33 7.41
CA SER A 144 13.96 8.79 7.58
C SER A 144 12.78 9.47 6.88
N LEU A 145 12.39 8.97 5.69
CA LEU A 145 11.25 9.48 4.95
C LEU A 145 9.94 9.10 5.63
N PHE A 146 9.75 7.82 5.98
CA PHE A 146 8.51 7.36 6.62
C PHE A 146 8.27 7.99 7.98
N ASP A 147 9.30 8.34 8.72
CA ASP A 147 9.14 9.12 9.95
C ASP A 147 8.40 10.44 9.74
N LYS A 148 8.56 11.07 8.59
CA LYS A 148 8.03 12.40 8.26
C LYS A 148 6.78 12.35 7.39
N VAL A 149 6.36 11.18 6.92
CA VAL A 149 5.19 10.99 6.06
C VAL A 149 4.13 10.15 6.76
N SER A 150 2.91 10.63 6.82
CA SER A 150 1.73 9.85 7.23
C SER A 150 0.81 9.67 6.03
N ILE A 151 0.28 8.45 5.87
CA ILE A 151 -0.58 8.09 4.74
C ILE A 151 -1.90 7.56 5.29
N VAL A 152 -3.01 8.12 4.80
CA VAL A 152 -4.34 7.58 5.02
C VAL A 152 -4.84 7.04 3.68
N PHE A 153 -4.90 5.72 3.56
CA PHE A 153 -5.32 5.03 2.35
C PHE A 153 -6.84 4.95 2.22
N GLN A 154 -7.32 4.80 0.99
CA GLN A 154 -8.72 4.49 0.68
C GLN A 154 -9.14 3.16 1.32
N ASP A 155 -8.35 2.11 1.09
CA ASP A 155 -8.56 0.80 1.69
C ASP A 155 -7.80 0.70 3.02
N VAL A 156 -8.54 0.73 4.12
CA VAL A 156 -7.95 0.66 5.46
C VAL A 156 -7.61 -0.78 5.80
N VAL A 157 -6.33 -1.03 6.09
CA VAL A 157 -5.86 -2.31 6.61
C VAL A 157 -5.80 -2.27 8.14
N LEU A 158 -6.52 -3.18 8.78
CA LEU A 158 -6.52 -3.38 10.23
C LEU A 158 -6.05 -4.79 10.56
N PHE A 159 -5.38 -4.92 11.70
CA PHE A 159 -4.87 -6.20 12.17
C PHE A 159 -5.82 -6.85 13.18
N ASN A 160 -5.79 -8.18 13.26
CA ASN A 160 -6.55 -8.94 14.25
C ASN A 160 -5.94 -8.75 15.66
N GLN A 161 -6.08 -7.55 16.17
CA GLN A 161 -5.59 -7.08 17.47
C GLN A 161 -6.63 -6.16 18.10
N SER A 162 -6.37 -5.66 19.31
CA SER A 162 -7.24 -4.68 19.95
C SER A 162 -7.28 -3.35 19.19
N ILE A 163 -8.31 -2.55 19.43
CA ILE A 163 -8.40 -1.17 18.91
C ILE A 163 -7.19 -0.35 19.36
N MET A 164 -6.79 -0.49 20.62
CA MET A 164 -5.61 0.17 21.21
C MET A 164 -4.37 -0.10 20.35
N GLU A 165 -4.06 -1.37 20.10
CA GLU A 165 -2.87 -1.76 19.33
C GLU A 165 -2.98 -1.39 17.84
N ASN A 166 -4.17 -1.45 17.28
CA ASN A 166 -4.37 -0.96 15.91
C ASN A 166 -4.06 0.54 15.76
N ILE A 167 -4.41 1.37 16.74
CA ILE A 167 -4.07 2.81 16.70
C ILE A 167 -2.58 3.01 16.98
N ARG A 168 -2.00 2.23 17.93
CA ARG A 168 -0.57 2.30 18.33
C ARG A 168 0.41 2.02 17.16
N ILE A 169 -0.05 1.37 16.07
CA ILE A 169 0.74 1.23 14.84
C ILE A 169 1.24 2.59 14.32
N GLY A 170 0.51 3.68 14.55
CA GLY A 170 0.94 5.02 14.16
C GLY A 170 2.24 5.47 14.86
N LYS A 171 2.47 5.02 16.11
CA LYS A 171 3.67 5.29 16.93
C LYS A 171 3.78 4.20 17.98
N GLN A 172 4.70 3.26 17.78
CA GLN A 172 4.79 2.03 18.60
C GLN A 172 5.11 2.26 20.08
N ASP A 173 5.85 3.31 20.41
CA ASP A 173 6.25 3.70 21.77
C ASP A 173 5.23 4.64 22.45
N ALA A 174 4.08 4.88 21.83
CA ALA A 174 3.06 5.76 22.39
C ALA A 174 2.42 5.16 23.64
N SER A 175 2.20 6.02 24.65
CA SER A 175 1.44 5.67 25.85
C SER A 175 -0.05 5.47 25.54
N ASP A 176 -0.78 4.78 26.43
CA ASP A 176 -2.22 4.58 26.30
C ASP A 176 -2.99 5.92 26.25
N GLU A 177 -2.51 6.92 26.98
CA GLU A 177 -3.07 8.26 27.00
C GLU A 177 -2.91 8.98 25.65
N GLU A 178 -1.75 8.82 24.99
CA GLU A 178 -1.52 9.36 23.64
C GLU A 178 -2.44 8.69 22.63
N VAL A 179 -2.59 7.37 22.72
CA VAL A 179 -3.50 6.59 21.84
C VAL A 179 -4.96 7.02 22.04
N LYS A 180 -5.43 7.15 23.27
CA LYS A 180 -6.80 7.60 23.60
C LYS A 180 -7.03 9.04 23.10
N ARG A 181 -6.04 9.91 23.22
CA ARG A 181 -6.10 11.29 22.70
C ARG A 181 -6.23 11.29 21.16
N ALA A 182 -5.43 10.50 20.47
CA ALA A 182 -5.51 10.37 19.01
C ALA A 182 -6.87 9.81 18.55
N ALA A 183 -7.39 8.80 19.25
CA ALA A 183 -8.73 8.26 19.02
C ALA A 183 -9.82 9.31 19.19
N LYS A 184 -9.73 10.15 20.21
CA LYS A 184 -10.66 11.26 20.45
C LYS A 184 -10.63 12.29 19.34
N LEU A 185 -9.44 12.69 18.87
CA LEU A 185 -9.26 13.62 17.75
C LEU A 185 -9.82 13.06 16.44
N ALA A 186 -9.79 11.75 16.27
CA ALA A 186 -10.36 11.05 15.11
C ALA A 186 -11.86 10.72 15.27
N ASN A 187 -12.53 11.22 16.30
CA ASN A 187 -13.95 10.93 16.59
C ASN A 187 -14.23 9.41 16.73
N CYS A 188 -13.29 8.64 17.32
CA CYS A 188 -13.48 7.20 17.55
C CYS A 188 -14.20 6.87 18.86
N THR A 189 -14.23 7.78 19.84
CA THR A 189 -14.68 7.52 21.22
C THR A 189 -16.13 7.01 21.26
N ASP A 190 -16.99 7.56 20.42
CA ASP A 190 -18.43 7.27 20.40
C ASP A 190 -18.79 5.82 20.05
N PHE A 191 -17.99 5.14 19.24
CA PHE A 191 -18.20 3.72 18.94
C PHE A 191 -17.38 2.81 19.86
N ILE A 192 -16.17 3.24 20.26
CA ILE A 192 -15.31 2.45 21.16
C ILE A 192 -15.98 2.28 22.52
N GLU A 193 -16.60 3.32 23.08
CA GLU A 193 -17.30 3.28 24.37
C GLU A 193 -18.55 2.37 24.37
N LYS A 194 -19.08 2.04 23.20
CA LYS A 194 -20.22 1.10 23.06
C LYS A 194 -19.81 -0.36 23.01
N MET A 195 -18.51 -0.62 22.88
CA MET A 195 -17.98 -1.98 22.85
C MET A 195 -17.73 -2.50 24.26
N ASP A 196 -18.02 -3.79 24.50
CA ASP A 196 -17.95 -4.41 25.84
C ASP A 196 -16.57 -4.24 26.51
N LYS A 197 -15.48 -4.26 25.73
CA LYS A 197 -14.10 -4.13 26.20
C LYS A 197 -13.45 -2.79 25.83
N GLY A 198 -14.22 -1.84 25.29
CA GLY A 198 -13.70 -0.54 24.87
C GLY A 198 -12.47 -0.65 23.97
N PHE A 199 -11.37 0.00 24.34
CA PHE A 199 -10.10 -0.03 23.60
C PHE A 199 -9.45 -1.42 23.51
N ASP A 200 -9.74 -2.32 24.44
CA ASP A 200 -9.20 -3.70 24.46
C ASP A 200 -10.01 -4.66 23.59
N THR A 201 -11.05 -4.18 22.89
CA THR A 201 -11.83 -4.99 21.96
C THR A 201 -10.98 -5.42 20.77
N VAL A 202 -10.89 -6.73 20.54
CA VAL A 202 -10.24 -7.33 19.36
C VAL A 202 -11.20 -7.28 18.19
N ILE A 203 -10.79 -6.68 17.07
CA ILE A 203 -11.69 -6.30 15.97
C ILE A 203 -11.71 -7.30 14.79
N GLY A 204 -11.11 -8.47 14.97
CA GLY A 204 -11.03 -9.50 13.93
C GLY A 204 -10.10 -9.13 12.76
N GLU A 205 -10.01 -10.03 11.78
CA GLU A 205 -9.20 -9.78 10.58
C GLU A 205 -9.77 -8.60 9.79
N ASN A 206 -8.90 -7.65 9.48
CA ASN A 206 -9.21 -6.42 8.74
C ASN A 206 -10.40 -5.61 9.33
N GLY A 207 -10.63 -5.75 10.64
CA GLY A 207 -11.72 -5.04 11.33
C GLY A 207 -13.12 -5.46 10.85
N ALA A 208 -13.34 -6.77 10.66
CA ALA A 208 -14.59 -7.32 10.12
C ALA A 208 -15.83 -6.92 10.94
N GLU A 209 -15.66 -6.62 12.23
CA GLU A 209 -16.74 -6.21 13.14
C GLU A 209 -17.05 -4.70 13.07
N LEU A 210 -16.25 -3.93 12.30
CA LEU A 210 -16.37 -2.49 12.19
C LEU A 210 -17.04 -2.07 10.88
N SER A 211 -17.84 -1.01 10.93
CA SER A 211 -18.32 -0.32 9.73
C SER A 211 -17.16 0.33 8.94
N GLY A 212 -17.37 0.62 7.66
CA GLY A 212 -16.38 1.31 6.84
C GLY A 212 -15.92 2.64 7.45
N GLY A 213 -16.85 3.43 8.01
CA GLY A 213 -16.54 4.71 8.66
C GLY A 213 -15.73 4.57 9.96
N GLU A 214 -15.98 3.53 10.74
CA GLU A 214 -15.20 3.25 11.96
C GLU A 214 -13.78 2.81 11.61
N ARG A 215 -13.61 1.94 10.61
CA ARG A 215 -12.28 1.59 10.10
C ARG A 215 -11.51 2.81 9.63
N GLN A 216 -12.17 3.70 8.87
CA GLN A 216 -11.54 4.93 8.39
C GLN A 216 -11.12 5.84 9.51
N ARG A 217 -11.96 6.03 10.56
CA ARG A 217 -11.60 6.82 11.74
C ARG A 217 -10.42 6.24 12.50
N LEU A 218 -10.27 4.91 12.59
CA LEU A 218 -9.07 4.28 13.17
C LEU A 218 -7.81 4.58 12.35
N SER A 219 -7.91 4.59 11.03
CA SER A 219 -6.79 4.99 10.15
C SER A 219 -6.41 6.47 10.35
N ILE A 220 -7.39 7.34 10.52
CA ILE A 220 -7.16 8.76 10.86
C ILE A 220 -6.54 8.89 12.26
N ALA A 221 -6.96 8.08 13.24
CA ALA A 221 -6.36 8.06 14.57
C ALA A 221 -4.87 7.68 14.53
N ARG A 222 -4.48 6.73 13.68
CA ARG A 222 -3.06 6.42 13.43
C ARG A 222 -2.30 7.64 12.92
N ALA A 223 -2.89 8.40 12.01
CA ALA A 223 -2.27 9.59 11.45
C ALA A 223 -2.13 10.71 12.49
N PHE A 224 -3.11 10.89 13.39
CA PHE A 224 -2.99 11.80 14.53
C PHE A 224 -1.90 11.38 15.50
N LEU A 225 -1.82 10.08 15.81
CA LEU A 225 -0.81 9.56 16.74
C LEU A 225 0.60 9.72 16.20
N LYS A 226 0.78 9.49 14.90
CA LYS A 226 2.07 9.67 14.21
C LYS A 226 2.49 11.13 14.13
N ASP A 227 1.54 12.03 13.95
CA ASP A 227 1.73 13.49 13.85
C ASP A 227 2.84 13.94 12.87
N ALA A 228 2.95 13.26 11.74
CA ALA A 228 3.94 13.55 10.72
C ALA A 228 3.68 14.89 10.01
N PRO A 229 4.73 15.66 9.61
CA PRO A 229 4.59 16.96 8.95
C PRO A 229 4.11 16.87 7.51
N ILE A 230 4.23 15.72 6.84
CA ILE A 230 3.69 15.46 5.51
C ILE A 230 2.54 14.49 5.65
N LEU A 231 1.40 14.83 5.06
CA LEU A 231 0.18 14.02 5.09
C LEU A 231 -0.29 13.71 3.67
N ILE A 232 -0.43 12.43 3.38
CA ILE A 232 -0.96 11.93 2.11
C ILE A 232 -2.33 11.32 2.35
N LEU A 233 -3.35 11.80 1.63
CA LEU A 233 -4.73 11.39 1.78
C LEU A 233 -5.27 10.84 0.45
N ASP A 234 -5.57 9.53 0.41
CA ASP A 234 -6.10 8.88 -0.79
C ASP A 234 -7.59 8.57 -0.59
N GLU A 235 -8.47 9.34 -1.23
CA GLU A 235 -9.92 9.13 -1.37
C GLU A 235 -10.67 8.66 -0.10
N ILE A 236 -10.48 9.35 1.01
CA ILE A 236 -10.86 8.92 2.38
C ILE A 236 -12.37 8.72 2.59
N THR A 237 -13.23 9.25 1.75
CA THR A 237 -14.67 9.41 2.05
C THR A 237 -15.60 8.69 1.07
N ALA A 238 -15.10 7.73 0.29
CA ALA A 238 -15.93 6.94 -0.61
C ALA A 238 -16.86 6.00 0.19
N SER A 239 -18.16 5.99 -0.14
CA SER A 239 -19.16 5.01 0.34
C SER A 239 -19.50 5.05 1.84
N LEU A 240 -19.51 6.22 2.49
CA LEU A 240 -19.85 6.38 3.90
C LEU A 240 -21.25 6.98 4.09
N ASP A 241 -21.90 6.65 5.21
CA ASP A 241 -23.12 7.33 5.64
C ASP A 241 -22.85 8.77 6.09
N VAL A 242 -23.88 9.64 6.02
CA VAL A 242 -23.78 11.08 6.27
C VAL A 242 -23.20 11.42 7.64
N ASN A 243 -23.53 10.64 8.67
CA ASN A 243 -23.07 10.91 10.04
C ASN A 243 -21.57 10.60 10.20
N ASN A 244 -21.12 9.47 9.66
CA ASN A 244 -19.71 9.10 9.67
C ASN A 244 -18.88 10.05 8.81
N GLU A 245 -19.43 10.48 7.67
CA GLU A 245 -18.81 11.47 6.80
C GLU A 245 -18.51 12.77 7.53
N LYS A 246 -19.48 13.34 8.23
CA LYS A 246 -19.29 14.59 8.98
C LYS A 246 -18.18 14.48 10.02
N LYS A 247 -18.16 13.38 10.79
CA LYS A 247 -17.12 13.12 11.81
C LYS A 247 -15.74 12.97 11.19
N ILE A 248 -15.63 12.29 10.06
CA ILE A 248 -14.37 12.14 9.32
C ILE A 248 -13.90 13.51 8.80
N GLN A 249 -14.79 14.31 8.22
CA GLN A 249 -14.43 15.63 7.71
C GLN A 249 -13.96 16.57 8.84
N GLU A 250 -14.62 16.56 10.00
CA GLU A 250 -14.18 17.30 11.18
C GLU A 250 -12.79 16.87 11.65
N SER A 251 -12.55 15.57 11.68
CA SER A 251 -11.24 14.99 12.05
C SER A 251 -10.16 15.40 11.04
N LEU A 252 -10.44 15.32 9.74
CA LEU A 252 -9.51 15.70 8.69
C LEU A 252 -9.17 17.21 8.75
N ASN A 253 -10.16 18.09 8.95
CA ASN A 253 -9.93 19.53 9.09
C ASN A 253 -8.97 19.87 10.24
N ASN A 254 -8.94 19.04 11.29
CA ASN A 254 -8.00 19.21 12.39
C ASN A 254 -6.62 18.58 12.07
N LEU A 255 -6.61 17.47 11.34
CA LEU A 255 -5.39 16.75 11.01
C LEU A 255 -4.49 17.49 10.02
N VAL A 256 -5.09 18.24 9.06
CA VAL A 256 -4.35 18.92 7.99
C VAL A 256 -3.65 20.21 8.42
N LYS A 257 -3.98 20.75 9.61
CA LYS A 257 -3.42 22.02 10.09
C LYS A 257 -1.90 21.97 10.19
N ASP A 258 -1.26 23.00 9.67
CA ASP A 258 0.21 23.23 9.71
C ASP A 258 1.04 22.12 9.03
N LYS A 259 0.42 21.27 8.20
CA LYS A 259 1.08 20.16 7.49
C LYS A 259 1.16 20.42 6.00
N THR A 260 2.12 19.78 5.35
CA THR A 260 2.14 19.65 3.88
C THR A 260 1.18 18.54 3.49
N VAL A 261 0.09 18.87 2.83
CA VAL A 261 -0.95 17.90 2.50
C VAL A 261 -1.06 17.68 1.00
N VAL A 262 -1.02 16.43 0.58
CA VAL A 262 -1.39 16.03 -0.79
C VAL A 262 -2.61 15.13 -0.71
N ILE A 263 -3.71 15.55 -1.30
CA ILE A 263 -5.00 14.84 -1.24
C ILE A 263 -5.51 14.46 -2.61
N ILE A 264 -6.00 13.22 -2.75
CA ILE A 264 -6.92 12.84 -3.83
C ILE A 264 -8.33 12.90 -3.27
N SER A 265 -9.18 13.70 -3.89
CA SER A 265 -10.58 13.80 -3.50
C SER A 265 -11.49 13.88 -4.72
N HIS A 266 -12.63 13.21 -4.62
CA HIS A 266 -13.76 13.33 -5.54
C HIS A 266 -14.89 14.20 -4.94
N ARG A 267 -14.66 14.79 -3.76
CA ARG A 267 -15.65 15.62 -3.09
C ARG A 267 -15.41 17.10 -3.35
N MET A 268 -16.49 17.76 -3.74
CA MET A 268 -16.49 19.14 -4.13
C MET A 268 -15.88 20.06 -3.06
N LYS A 269 -16.36 19.95 -1.81
CA LYS A 269 -15.87 20.77 -0.68
C LYS A 269 -14.37 20.63 -0.41
N SER A 270 -13.83 19.42 -0.55
CA SER A 270 -12.38 19.19 -0.33
C SER A 270 -11.55 19.80 -1.45
N ILE A 271 -12.07 19.82 -2.68
CA ILE A 271 -11.40 20.40 -3.84
C ILE A 271 -11.47 21.94 -3.78
N GLU A 272 -12.66 22.52 -3.51
CA GLU A 272 -12.88 23.96 -3.46
C GLU A 272 -12.03 24.65 -2.37
N ASN A 273 -11.84 23.99 -1.23
CA ASN A 273 -11.11 24.52 -0.09
C ASN A 273 -9.60 24.27 -0.13
N ALA A 274 -9.09 23.58 -1.16
CA ALA A 274 -7.65 23.37 -1.31
C ALA A 274 -6.91 24.66 -1.67
N ASP A 275 -5.74 24.86 -1.08
CA ASP A 275 -4.88 26.02 -1.36
C ASP A 275 -4.36 25.99 -2.80
N LYS A 276 -4.14 24.78 -3.31
CA LYS A 276 -3.72 24.52 -4.67
C LYS A 276 -4.41 23.27 -5.23
N ILE A 277 -4.80 23.33 -6.49
CA ILE A 277 -5.36 22.22 -7.23
C ILE A 277 -4.44 21.91 -8.41
N VAL A 278 -4.11 20.65 -8.62
CA VAL A 278 -3.33 20.14 -9.76
C VAL A 278 -4.24 19.25 -10.59
N VAL A 279 -4.51 19.66 -11.81
CA VAL A 279 -5.36 18.93 -12.76
C VAL A 279 -4.51 18.00 -13.58
N LEU A 280 -4.79 16.70 -13.50
CA LEU A 280 -4.06 15.65 -14.20
C LEU A 280 -4.86 15.09 -15.37
N GLN A 281 -4.22 14.97 -16.51
CA GLN A 281 -4.76 14.31 -17.70
C GLN A 281 -3.68 13.48 -18.40
N ASN A 282 -3.98 12.21 -18.67
CA ASN A 282 -3.08 11.31 -19.41
C ASN A 282 -1.64 11.28 -18.86
N GLY A 283 -1.50 11.25 -17.53
CA GLY A 283 -0.21 11.21 -16.86
C GLY A 283 0.60 12.52 -16.91
N ARG A 284 -0.04 13.65 -17.17
CA ARG A 284 0.58 14.99 -17.20
C ARG A 284 -0.22 16.00 -16.39
N VAL A 285 0.44 17.04 -15.90
CA VAL A 285 -0.23 18.21 -15.34
C VAL A 285 -0.78 19.02 -16.51
N GLU A 286 -2.11 19.18 -16.57
CA GLU A 286 -2.78 19.99 -17.57
C GLU A 286 -2.84 21.45 -17.13
N SER A 287 -3.17 21.68 -15.85
CA SER A 287 -3.24 23.02 -15.26
C SER A 287 -3.09 22.91 -13.74
N GLU A 288 -2.69 24.02 -13.13
CA GLU A 288 -2.66 24.17 -11.67
C GLU A 288 -3.08 25.58 -11.25
N GLY A 289 -3.66 25.70 -10.05
CA GLY A 289 -4.13 26.98 -9.51
C GLY A 289 -5.19 26.80 -8.43
N LYS A 290 -5.88 27.88 -8.09
CA LYS A 290 -7.01 27.86 -7.17
C LYS A 290 -8.31 27.50 -7.90
N HIS A 291 -9.34 27.09 -7.16
CA HIS A 291 -10.63 26.68 -7.69
C HIS A 291 -11.22 27.70 -8.70
N GLU A 292 -11.31 28.97 -8.30
CA GLU A 292 -11.90 30.01 -9.13
C GLU A 292 -11.11 30.30 -10.43
N GLU A 293 -9.77 30.23 -10.33
CA GLU A 293 -8.89 30.43 -11.49
C GLU A 293 -9.05 29.29 -12.51
N LEU A 294 -9.11 28.05 -12.01
CA LEU A 294 -9.22 26.86 -12.85
C LEU A 294 -10.59 26.75 -13.52
N LEU A 295 -11.67 27.19 -12.87
CA LEU A 295 -12.99 27.26 -13.50
C LEU A 295 -13.02 28.18 -14.73
N GLN A 296 -12.15 29.19 -14.76
CA GLN A 296 -12.05 30.09 -15.89
C GLN A 296 -11.07 29.61 -16.98
N LYS A 297 -9.96 29.00 -16.57
CA LYS A 297 -8.83 28.66 -17.45
C LYS A 297 -8.85 27.24 -18.00
N SER A 298 -9.36 26.25 -17.24
CA SER A 298 -9.32 24.82 -17.61
C SER A 298 -10.71 24.28 -17.92
N LYS A 299 -10.93 23.94 -19.20
CA LYS A 299 -12.15 23.23 -19.62
C LYS A 299 -12.27 21.85 -18.97
N ILE A 300 -11.13 21.18 -18.76
CA ILE A 300 -11.07 19.85 -18.16
C ILE A 300 -11.52 19.91 -16.71
N TYR A 301 -10.98 20.88 -15.95
CA TYR A 301 -11.38 21.12 -14.58
C TYR A 301 -12.87 21.43 -14.46
N LYS A 302 -13.37 22.37 -15.29
CA LYS A 302 -14.80 22.73 -15.31
C LYS A 302 -15.69 21.52 -15.53
N ASN A 303 -15.37 20.68 -16.53
CA ASN A 303 -16.12 19.45 -16.80
C ASN A 303 -16.06 18.44 -15.65
N LEU A 304 -14.91 18.32 -14.97
CA LEU A 304 -14.77 17.45 -13.79
C LEU A 304 -15.68 17.93 -12.66
N ILE A 305 -15.67 19.23 -12.37
CA ILE A 305 -16.50 19.85 -11.34
C ILE A 305 -17.99 19.69 -11.63
N GLU A 306 -18.44 19.90 -12.87
CA GLU A 306 -19.83 19.70 -13.29
C GLU A 306 -20.26 18.23 -13.07
N LYS A 307 -19.42 17.26 -13.44
CA LYS A 307 -19.69 15.83 -13.20
C LYS A 307 -19.74 15.49 -11.71
N THR A 308 -18.85 16.05 -10.90
CA THR A 308 -18.82 15.82 -9.44
C THR A 308 -20.08 16.37 -8.80
N LYS A 309 -20.52 17.60 -9.17
CA LYS A 309 -21.78 18.20 -8.69
C LYS A 309 -22.99 17.33 -9.02
N MET A 310 -23.10 16.90 -10.28
CA MET A 310 -24.20 16.01 -10.69
C MET A 310 -24.18 14.69 -9.88
N ALA A 311 -23.00 14.10 -9.65
CA ALA A 311 -22.92 12.85 -8.88
C ALA A 311 -23.32 13.05 -7.40
N GLU A 312 -22.96 14.18 -6.78
CA GLU A 312 -23.36 14.51 -5.41
C GLU A 312 -24.87 14.80 -5.31
N GLU A 313 -25.50 15.43 -6.31
CA GLU A 313 -26.94 15.68 -6.35
C GLU A 313 -27.78 14.40 -6.53
N PHE A 314 -27.25 13.34 -7.15
CA PHE A 314 -27.94 12.04 -7.30
C PHE A 314 -27.87 11.15 -6.05
N ILE A 315 -27.04 11.47 -5.08
CA ILE A 315 -26.85 10.69 -3.85
C ILE A 315 -27.80 11.18 -2.72
N TYR A 316 -28.41 12.34 -2.88
CA TYR A 316 -29.41 12.96 -1.99
C TYR A 316 -30.76 13.09 -2.70
#